data_e961f16e2c4a5989b40423591b46c135
#
_entry.id   e961f16e2c4a5989b40423591b46c135
#
_cell.length_a   1.000
_cell.length_b   1.000
_cell.length_c   1.000
_cell.angle_alpha   90.00
_cell.angle_beta   90.00
_cell.angle_gamma   90.00
#
_symmetry.space_group_name_H-M   'P 1'
#
loop_
_entity.id
_entity.type
_entity.pdbx_description
1 polymer ?
#
loop_
_entity_poly.entity_id
_entity_poly.type
_entity_poly.pdbx_seq_one_letter_code
_entity_poly.pdbx_strand_id
1 'polypeptide(L)'
;MADGRRHSERIQILGDLPGAATVQQSIFVKELSSGGAQIESTFPLVLNAIHEFRLALGSVTVVVKGRVVYCRIEDVDAEALVYRAGIEFVEMPDWVARAVKDFLAALKDGRQA
;
A
#
# COMPACT_ATOMS: atom_id res chain seq x y z
N MET A 1 -9.54 0.64 -16.52
CA MET A 1 -9.69 1.30 -16.09
C MET A 1 -9.72 1.32 -15.07
N ALA A 2 -9.75 1.37 -14.52
CA ALA A 2 -10.00 1.63 -13.68
C ALA A 2 -9.53 2.25 -12.79
N ASP A 3 -9.33 2.74 -12.26
CA ASP A 3 -8.92 3.43 -11.38
C ASP A 3 -9.92 3.97 -10.78
N GLY A 4 -10.16 3.95 -9.86
CA GLY A 4 -11.19 4.44 -9.17
C GLY A 4 -11.43 5.81 -9.46
N ARG A 5 -12.38 6.17 -10.17
CA ARG A 5 -12.61 7.38 -10.51
C ARG A 5 -13.58 7.95 -9.67
N ARG A 6 -13.65 9.15 -9.48
CA ARG A 6 -14.54 9.80 -8.71
C ARG A 6 -15.41 10.59 -9.50
N HIS A 7 -16.64 10.67 -9.25
CA HIS A 7 -17.59 11.44 -9.98
C HIS A 7 -18.19 12.45 -9.09
N SER A 8 -18.24 13.65 -9.48
CA SER A 8 -18.83 14.64 -8.67
C SER A 8 -20.32 14.63 -8.75
N GLU A 9 -20.93 14.19 -9.85
CA GLU A 9 -22.34 14.08 -9.82
C GLU A 9 -22.73 12.65 -9.61
N ARG A 10 -23.96 12.41 -9.11
CA ARG A 10 -24.34 11.10 -8.76
C ARG A 10 -25.29 10.56 -9.73
N ILE A 11 -24.95 9.48 -10.37
CA ILE A 11 -25.79 8.78 -11.32
C ILE A 11 -25.99 7.39 -10.76
N GLN A 12 -27.23 7.00 -10.65
CA GLN A 12 -27.52 5.70 -10.09
C GLN A 12 -27.18 4.60 -11.06
N ILE A 13 -26.44 3.62 -10.58
CA ILE A 13 -26.08 2.47 -11.39
C ILE A 13 -27.07 1.37 -11.09
N LEU A 14 -27.69 0.86 -12.15
CA LEU A 14 -28.59 -0.26 -12.00
C LEU A 14 -27.78 -1.51 -12.26
N GLY A 15 -27.60 -2.32 -11.27
CA GLY A 15 -26.77 -3.49 -11.37
C GLY A 15 -25.45 -3.23 -10.75
N ASP A 16 -24.48 -4.08 -11.05
CA ASP A 16 -23.18 -4.04 -10.43
C ASP A 16 -22.18 -3.42 -11.38
N LEU A 17 -21.50 -2.41 -10.92
CA LEU A 17 -20.43 -1.81 -11.68
C LEU A 17 -19.14 -2.13 -10.99
N PRO A 18 -18.25 -2.91 -11.62
CA PRO A 18 -16.98 -3.22 -10.99
C PRO A 18 -16.17 -1.96 -10.80
N GLY A 19 -15.50 -1.88 -9.70
CA GLY A 19 -14.66 -0.74 -9.42
C GLY A 19 -13.69 -1.06 -8.33
N ALA A 20 -12.73 -0.21 -8.17
CA ALA A 20 -11.78 -0.33 -7.09
C ALA A 20 -12.09 0.73 -6.07
N ALA A 21 -12.17 0.34 -4.82
CA ALA A 21 -12.41 1.29 -3.76
C ALA A 21 -11.10 1.79 -3.23
N THR A 22 -11.01 3.08 -3.09
CA THR A 22 -9.89 3.66 -2.39
C THR A 22 -10.35 3.90 -0.98
N VAL A 23 -10.08 2.95 -0.13
CA VAL A 23 -10.50 3.04 1.24
C VAL A 23 -9.27 3.25 2.07
N GLN A 24 -9.34 4.17 2.99
CA GLN A 24 -8.21 4.39 3.87
C GLN A 24 -8.27 3.37 4.97
N GLN A 25 -7.47 2.35 4.88
CA GLN A 25 -7.36 1.34 5.90
C GLN A 25 -5.92 1.30 6.36
N SER A 26 -5.74 1.10 7.65
CA SER A 26 -4.40 1.06 8.20
C SER A 26 -3.73 -0.26 7.88
N ILE A 27 -2.47 -0.14 7.53
CA ILE A 27 -1.62 -1.30 7.33
C ILE A 27 -0.35 -1.07 8.13
N PHE A 28 0.44 -2.11 8.31
CA PHE A 28 1.74 -1.98 8.95
C PHE A 28 2.80 -2.42 7.98
N VAL A 29 3.79 -1.59 7.77
CA VAL A 29 4.92 -1.94 6.93
C VAL A 29 5.88 -2.73 7.79
N LYS A 30 6.15 -3.97 7.40
CA LYS A 30 7.03 -4.85 8.15
C LYS A 30 8.43 -4.87 7.59
N GLU A 31 8.56 -4.67 6.29
CA GLU A 31 9.86 -4.58 5.63
C GLU A 31 9.75 -3.58 4.52
N LEU A 32 10.81 -2.85 4.29
CA LEU A 32 10.83 -1.81 3.28
C LEU A 32 12.16 -1.84 2.55
N SER A 33 12.10 -1.73 1.23
CA SER A 33 13.28 -1.59 0.40
C SER A 33 13.02 -0.49 -0.62
N SER A 34 14.01 -0.19 -1.41
CA SER A 34 13.82 0.84 -2.43
C SER A 34 12.85 0.41 -3.52
N GLY A 35 12.63 -0.88 -3.69
CA GLY A 35 11.75 -1.38 -4.73
C GLY A 35 10.41 -1.87 -4.25
N GLY A 36 10.19 -1.97 -2.96
CA GLY A 36 8.92 -2.49 -2.48
C GLY A 36 8.86 -2.63 -0.99
N ALA A 37 7.82 -3.30 -0.52
CA ALA A 37 7.58 -3.45 0.90
C ALA A 37 6.84 -4.74 1.17
N GLN A 38 6.97 -5.24 2.40
CA GLN A 38 6.06 -6.23 2.92
C GLN A 38 5.18 -5.57 3.93
N ILE A 39 3.91 -5.79 3.81
CA ILE A 39 2.95 -5.17 4.71
C ILE A 39 2.09 -6.23 5.37
N GLU A 40 1.53 -5.84 6.49
CA GLU A 40 0.55 -6.62 7.19
C GLU A 40 -0.76 -5.89 7.17
N SER A 41 -1.85 -6.59 6.95
CA SER A 41 -3.18 -5.98 6.94
C SER A 41 -4.18 -6.93 7.54
N THR A 42 -5.34 -6.40 7.88
CA THR A 42 -6.45 -7.23 8.36
C THR A 42 -7.44 -7.53 7.25
N PHE A 43 -7.11 -7.14 6.03
CA PHE A 43 -7.97 -7.40 4.88
C PHE A 43 -7.11 -7.96 3.75
N PRO A 44 -7.67 -8.81 2.89
CA PRO A 44 -6.89 -9.39 1.81
C PRO A 44 -6.68 -8.39 0.70
N LEU A 45 -5.56 -8.55 0.00
CA LEU A 45 -5.25 -7.75 -1.16
C LEU A 45 -5.22 -8.66 -2.38
N VAL A 46 -5.71 -8.13 -3.48
CA VAL A 46 -5.84 -8.91 -4.71
C VAL A 46 -4.53 -8.91 -5.45
N LEU A 47 -4.11 -10.09 -5.88
CA LEU A 47 -2.87 -10.25 -6.62
C LEU A 47 -2.91 -9.39 -7.89
N ASN A 48 -1.84 -8.70 -8.16
CA ASN A 48 -1.64 -7.82 -9.31
C ASN A 48 -2.43 -6.52 -9.26
N ALA A 49 -3.21 -6.29 -8.23
CA ALA A 49 -3.88 -5.00 -8.09
C ALA A 49 -2.87 -3.93 -7.73
N ILE A 50 -3.13 -2.72 -8.20
CA ILE A 50 -2.27 -1.57 -7.91
C ILE A 50 -3.03 -0.65 -6.98
N HIS A 51 -2.38 -0.28 -5.90
CA HIS A 51 -2.97 0.60 -4.90
C HIS A 51 -2.01 1.74 -4.61
N GLU A 52 -2.55 2.78 -4.05
CA GLU A 52 -1.74 3.86 -3.51
C GLU A 52 -1.55 3.61 -2.03
N PHE A 53 -0.32 3.65 -1.60
CA PHE A 53 0.03 3.46 -0.20
C PHE A 53 0.60 4.75 0.34
N ARG A 54 0.09 5.17 1.47
CA ARG A 54 0.63 6.34 2.15
C ARG A 54 1.56 5.86 3.23
N LEU A 55 2.82 6.23 3.12
CA LEU A 55 3.85 5.75 4.02
C LEU A 55 4.39 6.91 4.83
N ALA A 56 4.39 6.73 6.15
CA ALA A 56 4.98 7.72 7.03
C ALA A 56 6.44 7.35 7.25
N LEU A 57 7.34 8.10 6.64
CA LEU A 57 8.75 7.84 6.71
C LEU A 57 9.40 8.88 7.63
N GLY A 58 9.25 8.64 8.92
CA GLY A 58 9.71 9.63 9.87
C GLY A 58 8.85 10.88 9.79
N SER A 59 9.46 12.01 9.49
CA SER A 59 8.73 13.26 9.40
C SER A 59 8.16 13.52 8.01
N VAL A 60 8.39 12.62 7.06
CA VAL A 60 7.95 12.80 5.69
C VAL A 60 6.92 11.74 5.36
N THR A 61 5.81 12.15 4.80
CA THR A 61 4.80 11.21 4.32
C THR A 61 4.83 11.21 2.80
N VAL A 62 4.89 10.03 2.22
CA VAL A 62 4.91 9.88 0.78
C VAL A 62 3.75 9.00 0.35
N VAL A 63 3.33 9.16 -0.90
CA VAL A 63 2.33 8.29 -1.51
C VAL A 63 3.04 7.55 -2.63
N VAL A 64 2.98 6.22 -2.58
CA VAL A 64 3.60 5.38 -3.59
C VAL A 64 2.56 4.48 -4.18
N LYS A 65 2.70 4.20 -5.45
CA LYS A 65 1.87 3.19 -6.10
C LYS A 65 2.58 1.87 -5.98
N GLY A 66 1.84 0.85 -5.64
CA GLY A 66 2.40 -0.47 -5.47
C GLY A 66 1.49 -1.55 -6.04
N ARG A 67 2.12 -2.55 -6.64
CA ARG A 67 1.40 -3.69 -7.17
C ARG A 67 1.55 -4.84 -6.19
N VAL A 68 0.46 -5.53 -5.94
CA VAL A 68 0.46 -6.68 -5.03
C VAL A 68 1.07 -7.86 -5.76
N VAL A 69 2.21 -8.35 -5.29
CA VAL A 69 2.87 -9.46 -5.93
C VAL A 69 2.62 -10.78 -5.21
N TYR A 70 2.18 -10.73 -3.97
CA TYR A 70 1.64 -11.89 -3.28
C TYR A 70 0.82 -11.42 -2.10
N CYS A 71 -0.07 -12.30 -1.65
CA CYS A 71 -0.84 -12.05 -0.44
C CYS A 71 -1.18 -13.40 0.16
N ARG A 72 -0.90 -13.58 1.43
CA ARG A 72 -1.18 -14.85 2.08
C ARG A 72 -1.63 -14.59 3.51
N ILE A 73 -2.28 -15.57 4.07
CA ILE A 73 -2.67 -15.50 5.47
C ILE A 73 -1.43 -15.77 6.30
N GLU A 74 -1.13 -14.85 7.18
CA GLU A 74 0.04 -14.95 8.03
C GLU A 74 -0.34 -15.58 9.35
N ASP A 75 -1.48 -15.23 9.88
CA ASP A 75 -1.89 -15.68 11.18
C ASP A 75 -3.40 -15.80 11.22
N VAL A 76 -3.90 -16.80 11.93
CA VAL A 76 -5.31 -17.02 12.10
C VAL A 76 -5.59 -17.02 13.58
N ASP A 77 -6.37 -16.02 14.00
CA ASP A 77 -6.71 -15.91 15.38
C ASP A 77 -8.19 -16.11 15.47
N ALA A 78 -8.71 -16.38 16.61
CA ALA A 78 -10.12 -16.61 16.79
C ALA A 78 -10.95 -15.43 16.33
N GLU A 79 -10.39 -14.26 16.36
CA GLU A 79 -11.14 -13.05 16.07
C GLU A 79 -10.70 -12.33 14.82
N ALA A 80 -9.58 -12.67 14.23
CA ALA A 80 -9.10 -11.91 13.10
C ALA A 80 -8.14 -12.74 12.27
N LEU A 81 -8.10 -12.40 10.99
CA LEU A 81 -7.10 -12.92 10.10
C LEU A 81 -6.08 -11.82 9.87
N VAL A 82 -4.83 -12.22 9.78
CA VAL A 82 -3.76 -11.30 9.46
C VAL A 82 -3.16 -11.75 8.15
N TYR A 83 -3.06 -10.83 7.21
CA TYR A 83 -2.53 -11.09 5.89
C TYR A 83 -1.17 -10.44 5.74
N ARG A 84 -0.27 -11.13 5.08
CA ARG A 84 1.03 -10.58 4.72
C ARG A 84 1.07 -10.43 3.21
N ALA A 85 1.40 -9.26 2.73
CA ALA A 85 1.41 -9.01 1.29
C ALA A 85 2.74 -8.40 0.89
N GLY A 86 3.21 -8.78 -0.28
CA GLY A 86 4.38 -8.17 -0.89
C GLY A 86 3.93 -7.16 -1.91
N ILE A 87 4.55 -6.00 -1.87
CA ILE A 87 4.19 -4.86 -2.71
C ILE A 87 5.43 -4.45 -3.50
N GLU A 88 5.27 -4.34 -4.80
CA GLU A 88 6.32 -3.84 -5.67
C GLU A 88 5.96 -2.41 -6.05
N PHE A 89 6.85 -1.46 -5.78
CA PHE A 89 6.58 -0.07 -6.12
C PHE A 89 6.66 0.13 -7.62
N VAL A 90 5.71 0.89 -8.14
CA VAL A 90 5.66 1.17 -9.58
C VAL A 90 5.54 2.68 -9.78
N GLU A 91 6.11 3.17 -10.85
CA GLU A 91 5.97 4.58 -11.25
C GLU A 91 6.31 5.54 -10.11
N MET A 92 7.44 5.35 -9.51
CA MET A 92 7.81 6.14 -8.36
C MET A 92 8.48 7.44 -8.80
N PRO A 93 7.96 8.61 -8.41
CA PRO A 93 8.64 9.85 -8.73
C PRO A 93 10.01 9.91 -8.07
N ASP A 94 10.94 10.65 -8.67
CA ASP A 94 12.30 10.72 -8.16
C ASP A 94 12.37 11.19 -6.71
N TRP A 95 11.56 12.17 -6.36
CA TRP A 95 11.63 12.70 -5.00
C TRP A 95 11.12 11.68 -3.97
N VAL A 96 10.16 10.86 -4.36
CA VAL A 96 9.67 9.81 -3.48
C VAL A 96 10.74 8.73 -3.32
N ALA A 97 11.37 8.35 -4.43
CA ALA A 97 12.44 7.37 -4.37
C ALA A 97 13.56 7.84 -3.46
N ARG A 98 13.88 9.12 -3.53
CA ARG A 98 14.92 9.67 -2.68
C ARG A 98 14.50 9.67 -1.22
N ALA A 99 13.25 10.01 -0.95
CA ALA A 99 12.75 9.99 0.43
C ALA A 99 12.83 8.59 1.02
N VAL A 100 12.48 7.58 0.23
CA VAL A 100 12.58 6.20 0.70
C VAL A 100 14.02 5.83 0.97
N LYS A 101 14.92 6.19 0.07
CA LYS A 101 16.34 5.88 0.26
C LYS A 101 16.91 6.55 1.49
N ASP A 102 16.55 7.81 1.70
CA ASP A 102 17.04 8.54 2.85
C ASP A 102 16.54 7.94 4.15
N PHE A 103 15.28 7.52 4.16
CA PHE A 103 14.70 6.89 5.34
C PHE A 103 15.40 5.56 5.63
N LEU A 104 15.65 4.77 4.59
CA LEU A 104 16.33 3.49 4.77
C LEU A 104 17.75 3.69 5.27
N ALA A 105 18.42 4.70 4.77
CA ALA A 105 19.78 5.00 5.23
C ALA A 105 19.78 5.37 6.70
N ALA A 106 18.79 6.16 7.12
CA ALA A 106 18.69 6.54 8.52
C ALA A 106 18.44 5.35 9.41
N LEU A 107 17.60 4.42 8.97
CA LEU A 107 17.34 3.22 9.73
C LEU A 107 18.58 2.35 9.84
N LYS A 108 19.32 2.26 8.74
CA LYS A 108 20.52 1.46 8.72
C LYS A 108 21.57 1.99 9.65
N ASP A 109 21.60 3.29 9.81
CA ASP A 109 22.54 3.93 10.74
C ASP A 109 22.05 3.87 12.16
N GLY A 110 20.91 3.27 12.41
CA GLY A 110 20.39 3.15 13.76
C GLY A 110 19.69 4.38 14.25
N ARG A 111 19.42 5.33 13.38
CA ARG A 111 18.73 6.54 13.80
C ARG A 111 17.24 6.39 13.60
N GLN A 112 16.52 7.01 14.50
CA GLN A 112 15.09 7.04 14.39
C GLN A 112 14.69 8.28 13.66
N ALA A 113 13.92 8.13 12.65
CA ALA A 113 13.50 9.27 11.88
C ALA A 113 12.26 9.93 12.44
#